data_e47916c014f6ebbca0e568687a3de256
#
_entry.id   e47916c014f6ebbca0e568687a3de256
#
_cell.length_a   1.000
_cell.length_b   1.000
_cell.length_c   1.000
_cell.angle_alpha   90.00
_cell.angle_beta   90.00
_cell.angle_gamma   90.00
#
_symmetry.space_group_name_H-M   'P 1'
#
loop_
_entity.id
_entity.type
_entity.pdbx_description
1 polymer ?
#
loop_
_entity_poly.entity_id
_entity_poly.type
_entity_poly.pdbx_seq_one_letter_code
_entity_poly.pdbx_strand_id
1 'polypeptide(L)'
;MANLFPIIFPFNNESPEMKKLGIQTEFNVYKKIGQIYDETVDIIYGQDFLKKNYDGTLDKGELTDFLIIHPKKGILFLECKGGLIEYDKMHKTWKQNNHFLKTSPFDQAKNGQYTLINLLKEEFGEKKVFKSGETAKVTPQWVKKIPIFTAAIFPNTPRIKGALPPDIKPEMILWAENLENLEKSINIVFDLSEKSYSMIDDEKNNLIKTLIGDNLKSPFKDILKYGEHHQEMQFNKTQLIY
;
A
#
# COMPACT_ATOMS: atom_id res chain seq x y z
N MET A 1 8.73 16.97 -1.48
CA MET A 1 7.57 16.11 -1.23
C MET A 1 7.75 14.82 -2.02
N ALA A 2 7.31 13.71 -1.44
CA ALA A 2 7.32 12.42 -2.13
C ALA A 2 6.52 12.45 -3.45
N ASN A 3 6.83 11.53 -4.36
CA ASN A 3 5.99 11.30 -5.53
C ASN A 3 4.74 10.55 -5.09
N LEU A 4 3.58 11.17 -5.27
CA LEU A 4 2.29 10.61 -4.86
C LEU A 4 1.55 10.01 -6.05
N PHE A 5 1.02 8.79 -5.89
CA PHE A 5 0.19 8.12 -6.87
C PHE A 5 -1.13 7.64 -6.23
N PRO A 6 -2.25 8.25 -6.56
CA PRO A 6 -2.42 9.40 -7.47
C PRO A 6 -1.92 10.71 -6.83
N ILE A 7 -1.55 11.68 -7.65
CA ILE A 7 -1.12 13.02 -7.19
C ILE A 7 -2.24 13.71 -6.41
N ILE A 8 -3.48 13.51 -6.84
CA ILE A 8 -4.69 14.01 -6.18
C ILE A 8 -5.41 12.81 -5.58
N PHE A 9 -5.68 12.88 -4.27
CA PHE A 9 -6.46 11.84 -3.60
C PHE A 9 -7.84 11.70 -4.26
N PRO A 10 -8.30 10.47 -4.55
CA PRO A 10 -9.42 10.22 -5.46
C PRO A 10 -10.78 10.69 -4.94
N PHE A 11 -10.88 11.07 -3.68
CA PHE A 11 -12.13 11.48 -3.07
C PHE A 11 -12.09 12.95 -2.65
N ASN A 12 -13.15 13.69 -2.98
CA ASN A 12 -13.33 15.03 -2.45
C ASN A 12 -13.62 14.95 -0.94
N ASN A 13 -13.00 15.83 -0.14
CA ASN A 13 -13.15 15.90 1.31
C ASN A 13 -14.61 16.01 1.80
N GLU A 14 -15.53 16.46 0.94
CA GLU A 14 -16.95 16.68 1.26
C GLU A 14 -17.85 15.55 0.73
N SER A 15 -17.32 14.57 0.03
CA SER A 15 -18.16 13.52 -0.55
C SER A 15 -18.76 12.60 0.53
N PRO A 16 -20.02 12.16 0.35
CA PRO A 16 -20.64 11.19 1.26
C PRO A 16 -19.86 9.88 1.38
N GLU A 17 -19.14 9.50 0.33
CA GLU A 17 -18.29 8.30 0.28
C GLU A 17 -17.15 8.39 1.28
N MET A 18 -16.50 9.55 1.42
CA MET A 18 -15.46 9.81 2.41
C MET A 18 -15.91 9.50 3.85
N LYS A 19 -17.14 9.88 4.16
CA LYS A 19 -17.72 9.68 5.50
C LYS A 19 -18.13 8.22 5.73
N LYS A 20 -18.65 7.55 4.70
CA LYS A 20 -19.16 6.16 4.81
C LYS A 20 -18.07 5.11 4.96
N LEU A 21 -16.94 5.29 4.34
CA LEU A 21 -15.90 4.25 4.18
C LEU A 21 -14.69 4.42 5.11
N GLY A 22 -14.67 5.41 6.00
CA GLY A 22 -13.49 5.69 6.84
C GLY A 22 -12.29 6.26 6.05
N ILE A 23 -12.48 6.58 4.78
CA ILE A 23 -11.47 7.06 3.84
C ILE A 23 -10.82 8.38 4.32
N GLN A 24 -11.54 9.17 5.13
CA GLN A 24 -10.98 10.39 5.73
C GLN A 24 -9.72 10.12 6.56
N THR A 25 -9.67 9.00 7.25
CA THR A 25 -8.50 8.61 8.06
C THR A 25 -7.31 8.29 7.14
N GLU A 26 -7.55 7.53 6.08
CA GLU A 26 -6.54 7.20 5.07
C GLU A 26 -6.04 8.45 4.36
N PHE A 27 -6.93 9.37 3.99
CA PHE A 27 -6.56 10.65 3.39
C PHE A 27 -5.61 11.47 4.28
N ASN A 28 -5.89 11.54 5.57
CA ASN A 28 -5.05 12.25 6.51
C ASN A 28 -3.66 11.62 6.63
N VAL A 29 -3.60 10.28 6.64
CA VAL A 29 -2.33 9.53 6.63
C VAL A 29 -1.59 9.77 5.31
N TYR A 30 -2.27 9.67 4.17
CA TYR A 30 -1.69 9.90 2.85
C TYR A 30 -1.01 11.27 2.73
N LYS A 31 -1.71 12.33 3.14
CA LYS A 31 -1.15 13.68 3.17
C LYS A 31 0.10 13.79 4.04
N LYS A 32 0.06 13.19 5.23
CA LYS A 32 1.19 13.22 6.15
C LYS A 32 2.40 12.48 5.57
N ILE A 33 2.20 11.28 5.03
CA ILE A 33 3.29 10.50 4.41
C ILE A 33 3.89 11.28 3.23
N GLY A 34 3.06 11.91 2.40
CA GLY A 34 3.51 12.71 1.26
C GLY A 34 4.36 13.93 1.64
N GLN A 35 4.18 14.46 2.85
CA GLN A 35 4.90 15.63 3.35
C GLN A 35 6.26 15.30 3.97
N ILE A 36 6.44 14.08 4.50
CA ILE A 36 7.64 13.70 5.26
C ILE A 36 8.79 13.22 4.37
N TYR A 37 8.54 12.83 3.14
CA TYR A 37 9.55 12.34 2.21
C TYR A 37 9.78 13.31 1.05
N ASP A 38 10.98 13.23 0.46
CA ASP A 38 11.35 13.95 -0.75
C ASP A 38 10.92 13.20 -2.02
N GLU A 39 11.21 13.77 -3.19
CA GLU A 39 10.88 13.22 -4.51
C GLU A 39 11.59 11.90 -4.86
N THR A 40 12.49 11.41 -4.03
CA THR A 40 13.12 10.10 -4.27
C THR A 40 12.23 8.94 -3.83
N VAL A 41 11.26 9.20 -2.95
CA VAL A 41 10.33 8.21 -2.40
C VAL A 41 9.00 8.26 -3.17
N ASP A 42 8.52 7.09 -3.57
CA ASP A 42 7.21 6.96 -4.22
C ASP A 42 6.20 6.37 -3.23
N ILE A 43 5.00 6.93 -3.21
CA ILE A 43 3.90 6.49 -2.37
C ILE A 43 2.70 6.20 -3.25
N ILE A 44 2.23 4.96 -3.20
CA ILE A 44 1.09 4.49 -3.97
C ILE A 44 -0.04 4.18 -3.00
N TYR A 45 -1.21 4.75 -3.25
CA TYR A 45 -2.40 4.58 -2.41
C TYR A 45 -3.43 3.68 -3.08
N GLY A 46 -4.03 2.80 -2.28
CA GLY A 46 -5.26 2.10 -2.63
C GLY A 46 -5.20 1.27 -3.91
N GLN A 47 -4.17 0.45 -4.08
CA GLN A 47 -4.01 -0.34 -5.30
C GLN A 47 -4.83 -1.63 -5.26
N ASP A 48 -5.88 -1.63 -6.06
CA ASP A 48 -6.55 -2.86 -6.49
C ASP A 48 -5.90 -3.36 -7.78
N PHE A 49 -5.65 -4.65 -7.90
CA PHE A 49 -5.26 -5.24 -9.18
C PHE A 49 -6.00 -6.55 -9.44
N LEU A 50 -5.96 -6.94 -10.70
CA LEU A 50 -6.55 -8.21 -11.12
C LEU A 50 -5.50 -9.30 -11.01
N LYS A 51 -5.73 -10.24 -10.11
CA LYS A 51 -4.95 -11.46 -9.99
C LYS A 51 -5.50 -12.48 -10.97
N LYS A 52 -4.66 -12.96 -11.86
CA LYS A 52 -5.00 -14.08 -12.74
C LYS A 52 -4.83 -15.39 -11.98
N ASN A 53 -5.90 -16.14 -11.85
CA ASN A 53 -5.91 -17.49 -11.27
C ASN A 53 -5.37 -18.54 -12.23
N TYR A 54 -5.12 -19.76 -11.73
CA TYR A 54 -4.65 -20.89 -12.54
C TYR A 54 -5.64 -21.29 -13.65
N ASP A 55 -6.93 -21.07 -13.44
CA ASP A 55 -8.01 -21.33 -14.43
C ASP A 55 -8.21 -20.20 -15.44
N GLY A 56 -7.41 -19.13 -15.35
CA GLY A 56 -7.50 -17.96 -16.22
C GLY A 56 -8.52 -16.92 -15.79
N THR A 57 -9.28 -17.17 -14.73
CA THR A 57 -10.20 -16.18 -14.16
C THR A 57 -9.41 -15.02 -13.51
N LEU A 58 -10.05 -13.85 -13.43
CA LEU A 58 -9.46 -12.65 -12.83
C LEU A 58 -10.15 -12.36 -11.51
N ASP A 59 -9.41 -12.48 -10.42
CA ASP A 59 -9.85 -12.03 -9.10
C ASP A 59 -9.33 -10.63 -8.78
N LYS A 60 -10.15 -9.87 -8.06
CA LYS A 60 -9.74 -8.60 -7.50
C LYS A 60 -8.81 -8.87 -6.32
N GLY A 61 -7.56 -8.41 -6.42
CA GLY A 61 -6.60 -8.44 -5.33
C GLY A 61 -6.36 -7.03 -4.82
N GLU A 62 -6.19 -6.90 -3.51
CA GLU A 62 -5.76 -5.65 -2.88
C GLU A 62 -4.27 -5.76 -2.56
N LEU A 63 -3.49 -4.69 -2.81
CA LEU A 63 -2.10 -4.64 -2.35
C LEU A 63 -2.03 -4.29 -0.87
N THR A 64 -2.51 -3.10 -0.56
CA THR A 64 -2.52 -2.50 0.78
C THR A 64 -3.05 -1.07 0.63
N ASP A 65 -3.37 -0.40 1.73
CA ASP A 65 -3.78 1.00 1.67
C ASP A 65 -2.64 1.93 1.22
N PHE A 66 -1.39 1.68 1.66
CA PHE A 66 -0.23 2.46 1.23
C PHE A 66 0.95 1.55 0.91
N LEU A 67 1.56 1.79 -0.25
CA LEU A 67 2.83 1.21 -0.64
C LEU A 67 3.88 2.32 -0.69
N ILE A 68 4.91 2.21 0.13
CA ILE A 68 6.01 3.18 0.20
C ILE A 68 7.25 2.54 -0.41
N ILE A 69 7.75 3.12 -1.49
CA ILE A 69 8.93 2.66 -2.22
C ILE A 69 10.07 3.64 -1.93
N HIS A 70 10.98 3.21 -1.07
CA HIS A 70 12.14 4.00 -0.68
C HIS A 70 13.41 3.44 -1.35
N PRO A 71 14.13 4.23 -2.19
CA PRO A 71 15.23 3.71 -3.01
C PRO A 71 16.38 3.11 -2.22
N LYS A 72 16.60 3.56 -0.99
CA LYS A 72 17.70 3.08 -0.12
C LYS A 72 17.26 2.11 0.98
N LYS A 73 15.96 1.96 1.24
CA LYS A 73 15.44 1.16 2.35
C LYS A 73 14.58 -0.01 1.91
N GLY A 74 14.03 0.02 0.69
CA GLY A 74 13.17 -1.03 0.15
C GLY A 74 11.71 -0.63 0.07
N ILE A 75 10.82 -1.59 0.26
CA ILE A 75 9.37 -1.43 0.06
C ILE A 75 8.64 -1.71 1.37
N LEU A 76 7.74 -0.81 1.76
CA LEU A 76 6.86 -1.00 2.91
C LEU A 76 5.41 -1.07 2.46
N PHE A 77 4.74 -2.16 2.81
CA PHE A 77 3.29 -2.34 2.75
C PHE A 77 2.70 -1.88 4.08
N LEU A 78 1.93 -0.80 4.05
CA LEU A 78 1.36 -0.19 5.25
C LEU A 78 -0.17 -0.21 5.16
N GLU A 79 -0.79 -1.03 5.98
CA GLU A 79 -2.24 -1.14 6.11
C GLU A 79 -2.76 -0.10 7.11
N CYS A 80 -3.81 0.63 6.76
CA CYS A 80 -4.43 1.65 7.60
C CYS A 80 -5.79 1.18 8.13
N LYS A 81 -5.97 1.24 9.42
CA LYS A 81 -7.30 0.94 10.02
C LYS A 81 -7.74 2.11 10.89
N GLY A 82 -8.78 2.80 10.44
CA GLY A 82 -9.46 3.83 11.23
C GLY A 82 -10.27 3.25 12.39
N GLY A 83 -10.74 4.14 13.28
CA GLY A 83 -11.48 3.73 14.48
C GLY A 83 -10.58 3.15 15.58
N LEU A 84 -11.22 2.52 16.56
CA LEU A 84 -10.51 1.89 17.69
C LEU A 84 -10.15 0.46 17.35
N ILE A 85 -8.86 0.16 17.40
CA ILE A 85 -8.30 -1.17 17.09
C ILE A 85 -7.83 -1.84 18.37
N GLU A 86 -8.20 -3.10 18.54
CA GLU A 86 -7.86 -3.92 19.71
C GLU A 86 -7.48 -5.32 19.26
N TYR A 87 -6.49 -5.92 19.93
CA TYR A 87 -6.21 -7.35 19.78
C TYR A 87 -6.89 -8.16 20.87
N ASP A 88 -7.81 -9.02 20.47
CA ASP A 88 -8.49 -9.97 21.37
C ASP A 88 -7.64 -11.23 21.56
N LYS A 89 -7.02 -11.35 22.72
CA LYS A 89 -6.14 -12.49 23.07
C LYS A 89 -6.88 -13.81 23.15
N MET A 90 -8.15 -13.79 23.58
CA MET A 90 -8.94 -15.00 23.74
C MET A 90 -9.25 -15.61 22.37
N HIS A 91 -9.66 -14.80 21.43
CA HIS A 91 -10.01 -15.23 20.07
C HIS A 91 -8.82 -15.15 19.10
N LYS A 92 -7.66 -14.65 19.54
CA LYS A 92 -6.44 -14.48 18.74
C LYS A 92 -6.69 -13.72 17.43
N THR A 93 -7.52 -12.68 17.49
CA THR A 93 -7.91 -11.88 16.34
C THR A 93 -7.99 -10.40 16.68
N TRP A 94 -8.05 -9.56 15.64
CA TRP A 94 -8.18 -8.11 15.76
C TRP A 94 -9.65 -7.70 15.74
N LYS A 95 -9.97 -6.63 16.47
CA LYS A 95 -11.27 -5.96 16.46
C LYS A 95 -11.08 -4.51 15.96
N GLN A 96 -12.09 -4.02 15.27
CA GLN A 96 -12.25 -2.61 14.91
C GLN A 96 -13.62 -2.14 15.41
N ASN A 97 -13.64 -1.16 16.29
CA ASN A 97 -14.87 -0.64 16.92
C ASN A 97 -15.72 -1.79 17.53
N ASN A 98 -15.10 -2.68 18.28
CA ASN A 98 -15.69 -3.89 18.89
C ASN A 98 -16.17 -4.98 17.91
N HIS A 99 -15.96 -4.85 16.61
CA HIS A 99 -16.29 -5.87 15.61
C HIS A 99 -15.04 -6.66 15.21
N PHE A 100 -15.14 -7.99 15.17
CA PHE A 100 -14.04 -8.84 14.74
C PHE A 100 -13.70 -8.59 13.26
N LEU A 101 -12.41 -8.40 12.97
CA LEU A 101 -11.90 -8.33 11.61
C LEU A 101 -11.81 -9.74 11.03
N LYS A 102 -12.24 -9.90 9.77
CA LYS A 102 -12.09 -11.17 9.03
C LYS A 102 -10.64 -11.51 8.78
N THR A 103 -9.83 -10.51 8.49
CA THR A 103 -8.41 -10.63 8.17
C THR A 103 -7.65 -9.64 9.03
N SER A 104 -6.54 -10.08 9.60
CA SER A 104 -5.62 -9.21 10.33
C SER A 104 -5.09 -8.10 9.41
N PRO A 105 -4.90 -6.86 9.90
CA PRO A 105 -4.23 -5.80 9.13
C PRO A 105 -2.85 -6.23 8.62
N PHE A 106 -2.13 -7.01 9.38
CA PHE A 106 -0.81 -7.53 9.00
C PHE A 106 -0.89 -8.60 7.92
N ASP A 107 -1.92 -9.45 7.94
CA ASP A 107 -2.15 -10.43 6.88
C ASP A 107 -2.57 -9.73 5.58
N GLN A 108 -3.33 -8.64 5.66
CA GLN A 108 -3.66 -7.83 4.48
C GLN A 108 -2.39 -7.25 3.85
N ALA A 109 -1.53 -6.58 4.63
CA ALA A 109 -0.25 -6.06 4.16
C ALA A 109 0.65 -7.18 3.60
N LYS A 110 0.70 -8.35 4.23
CA LYS A 110 1.47 -9.51 3.80
C LYS A 110 0.94 -10.11 2.50
N ASN A 111 -0.37 -10.18 2.34
CA ASN A 111 -0.98 -10.61 1.08
C ASN A 111 -0.61 -9.67 -0.07
N GLY A 112 -0.61 -8.36 0.17
CA GLY A 112 -0.11 -7.37 -0.77
C GLY A 112 1.33 -7.62 -1.19
N GLN A 113 2.22 -7.91 -0.24
CA GLN A 113 3.61 -8.28 -0.51
C GLN A 113 3.71 -9.50 -1.45
N TYR A 114 2.99 -10.59 -1.14
CA TYR A 114 3.01 -11.78 -2.00
C TYR A 114 2.50 -11.49 -3.39
N THR A 115 1.49 -10.67 -3.51
CA THR A 115 0.91 -10.32 -4.79
C THR A 115 1.88 -9.49 -5.65
N LEU A 116 2.54 -8.51 -5.06
CA LEU A 116 3.58 -7.75 -5.77
C LEU A 116 4.70 -8.66 -6.26
N ILE A 117 5.22 -9.56 -5.40
CA ILE A 117 6.28 -10.50 -5.79
C ILE A 117 5.82 -11.39 -6.95
N ASN A 118 4.57 -11.85 -6.95
CA ASN A 118 4.02 -12.66 -8.02
C ASN A 118 3.87 -11.86 -9.33
N LEU A 119 3.41 -10.62 -9.28
CA LEU A 119 3.33 -9.74 -10.45
C LEU A 119 4.71 -9.54 -11.07
N LEU A 120 5.71 -9.18 -10.26
CA LEU A 120 7.09 -8.98 -10.74
C LEU A 120 7.70 -10.27 -11.28
N LYS A 121 7.36 -11.42 -10.69
CA LYS A 121 7.77 -12.73 -11.19
C LYS A 121 7.13 -13.04 -12.55
N GLU A 122 5.86 -12.73 -12.72
CA GLU A 122 5.18 -12.95 -14.01
C GLU A 122 5.67 -12.02 -15.11
N GLU A 123 5.99 -10.77 -14.78
CA GLU A 123 6.46 -9.80 -15.77
C GLU A 123 7.93 -9.98 -16.12
N PHE A 124 8.81 -10.09 -15.12
CA PHE A 124 10.26 -10.08 -15.28
C PHE A 124 10.93 -11.43 -14.99
N GLY A 125 10.17 -12.46 -14.61
CA GLY A 125 10.74 -13.76 -14.23
C GLY A 125 11.25 -14.54 -15.44
N GLU A 126 12.44 -15.13 -15.29
CA GLU A 126 13.00 -16.03 -16.26
C GLU A 126 12.34 -17.41 -16.16
N LYS A 127 12.09 -18.04 -17.29
CA LYS A 127 11.65 -19.44 -17.34
C LYS A 127 12.82 -20.37 -17.00
N LYS A 128 12.62 -21.22 -16.01
CA LYS A 128 13.59 -22.29 -15.66
C LYS A 128 12.93 -23.65 -15.79
N VAL A 129 13.67 -24.59 -16.38
CA VAL A 129 13.29 -26.00 -16.42
C VAL A 129 13.85 -26.66 -15.16
N PHE A 130 13.01 -27.28 -14.38
CA PHE A 130 13.37 -27.99 -13.17
C PHE A 130 13.72 -29.45 -13.48
N LYS A 131 14.38 -30.15 -12.54
CA LYS A 131 14.75 -31.56 -12.69
C LYS A 131 13.56 -32.50 -12.93
N SER A 132 12.35 -32.06 -12.53
CA SER A 132 11.08 -32.74 -12.82
C SER A 132 10.63 -32.64 -14.27
N GLY A 133 11.30 -31.83 -15.11
CA GLY A 133 10.88 -31.49 -16.47
C GLY A 133 9.85 -30.35 -16.55
N GLU A 134 9.35 -29.88 -15.43
CA GLU A 134 8.43 -28.74 -15.38
C GLU A 134 9.13 -27.43 -15.66
N THR A 135 8.44 -26.53 -16.36
CA THR A 135 8.91 -25.16 -16.62
C THR A 135 8.10 -24.16 -15.81
N ALA A 136 8.78 -23.35 -15.01
CA ALA A 136 8.13 -22.25 -14.29
C ALA A 136 8.98 -20.98 -14.32
N LYS A 137 8.30 -19.83 -14.21
CA LYS A 137 8.97 -18.56 -13.99
C LYS A 137 9.53 -18.50 -12.57
N VAL A 138 10.72 -17.93 -12.42
CA VAL A 138 11.35 -17.70 -11.13
C VAL A 138 11.43 -16.22 -10.83
N THR A 139 11.29 -15.85 -9.56
CA THR A 139 11.42 -14.47 -9.12
C THR A 139 12.79 -13.91 -9.51
N PRO A 140 12.87 -12.75 -10.17
CA PRO A 140 14.13 -12.14 -10.56
C PRO A 140 15.07 -11.90 -9.38
N GLN A 141 16.38 -11.95 -9.61
CA GLN A 141 17.37 -11.79 -8.54
C GLN A 141 17.31 -10.40 -7.90
N TRP A 142 17.04 -9.34 -8.68
CA TRP A 142 16.90 -8.00 -8.15
C TRP A 142 15.70 -7.89 -7.19
N VAL A 143 14.55 -8.49 -7.52
CA VAL A 143 13.37 -8.52 -6.64
C VAL A 143 13.68 -9.21 -5.30
N LYS A 144 14.45 -10.31 -5.32
CA LYS A 144 14.86 -11.04 -4.10
C LYS A 144 15.77 -10.24 -3.18
N LYS A 145 16.48 -9.25 -3.72
CA LYS A 145 17.37 -8.37 -2.95
C LYS A 145 16.64 -7.24 -2.26
N ILE A 146 15.48 -6.82 -2.77
CA ILE A 146 14.71 -5.72 -2.19
C ILE A 146 14.24 -6.13 -0.79
N PRO A 147 14.59 -5.38 0.26
CA PRO A 147 13.98 -5.54 1.57
C PRO A 147 12.50 -5.16 1.47
N ILE A 148 11.63 -6.05 1.93
CA ILE A 148 10.19 -5.81 1.91
C ILE A 148 9.67 -5.92 3.34
N PHE A 149 8.90 -4.94 3.74
CA PHE A 149 8.35 -4.78 5.08
C PHE A 149 6.83 -4.72 5.04
N THR A 150 6.22 -5.13 6.13
CA THR A 150 4.79 -4.99 6.37
C THR A 150 4.55 -4.33 7.71
N ALA A 151 3.60 -3.40 7.78
CA ALA A 151 3.20 -2.74 9.01
C ALA A 151 1.73 -2.35 8.96
N ALA A 152 1.19 -1.99 10.12
CA ALA A 152 -0.15 -1.41 10.21
C ALA A 152 -0.10 -0.06 10.94
N ILE A 153 -0.94 0.89 10.50
CA ILE A 153 -1.13 2.18 11.14
C ILE A 153 -2.55 2.30 11.66
N PHE A 154 -2.69 2.68 12.92
CA PHE A 154 -3.95 2.87 13.64
C PHE A 154 -4.09 4.32 14.11
N PRO A 155 -4.43 5.26 13.20
CA PRO A 155 -4.34 6.69 13.45
C PRO A 155 -5.27 7.21 14.55
N ASN A 156 -6.32 6.45 14.88
CA ASN A 156 -7.31 6.83 15.89
C ASN A 156 -7.16 6.02 17.19
N THR A 157 -6.20 5.10 17.25
CA THR A 157 -6.02 4.24 18.41
C THR A 157 -4.74 4.61 19.18
N PRO A 158 -4.85 5.03 20.45
CA PRO A 158 -3.68 5.19 21.30
C PRO A 158 -2.98 3.85 21.50
N ARG A 159 -1.68 3.91 21.78
CA ARG A 159 -0.91 2.69 22.04
C ARG A 159 -1.51 1.88 23.18
N ILE A 160 -1.96 0.68 22.86
CA ILE A 160 -2.52 -0.23 23.86
C ILE A 160 -1.42 -0.87 24.70
N LYS A 161 -1.67 -0.91 26.02
CA LYS A 161 -0.82 -1.68 26.94
C LYS A 161 -1.32 -3.13 26.94
N GLY A 162 -0.55 -4.03 26.39
CA GLY A 162 -0.95 -5.44 26.39
C GLY A 162 -0.05 -6.29 25.50
N ALA A 163 -0.24 -7.61 25.56
CA ALA A 163 0.50 -8.50 24.68
C ALA A 163 -0.06 -8.40 23.25
N LEU A 164 0.84 -8.29 22.31
CA LEU A 164 0.59 -8.36 20.88
C LEU A 164 0.63 -9.83 20.41
N PRO A 165 0.15 -10.13 19.18
CA PRO A 165 0.41 -11.42 18.55
C PRO A 165 1.92 -11.73 18.56
N PRO A 166 2.33 -12.99 18.77
CA PRO A 166 3.75 -13.36 18.91
C PRO A 166 4.59 -13.07 17.65
N ASP A 167 3.96 -13.04 16.50
CA ASP A 167 4.58 -12.79 15.19
C ASP A 167 4.63 -11.30 14.80
N ILE A 168 4.04 -10.42 15.61
CA ILE A 168 4.01 -8.98 15.37
C ILE A 168 4.98 -8.27 16.30
N LYS A 169 6.01 -7.66 15.72
CA LYS A 169 6.93 -6.80 16.48
C LYS A 169 6.25 -5.46 16.80
N PRO A 170 6.47 -4.87 17.99
CA PRO A 170 5.88 -3.57 18.35
C PRO A 170 6.17 -2.46 17.33
N GLU A 171 7.33 -2.51 16.69
CA GLU A 171 7.79 -1.56 15.68
C GLU A 171 6.98 -1.62 14.38
N MET A 172 6.31 -2.73 14.11
CA MET A 172 5.41 -2.90 12.95
C MET A 172 4.05 -2.23 13.15
N ILE A 173 3.79 -1.66 14.32
CA ILE A 173 2.53 -1.00 14.64
C ILE A 173 2.75 0.49 14.86
N LEU A 174 2.11 1.30 14.02
CA LEU A 174 2.10 2.75 14.16
C LEU A 174 0.77 3.18 14.80
N TRP A 175 0.84 3.64 16.04
CA TRP A 175 -0.30 4.12 16.82
C TRP A 175 -0.59 5.60 16.57
N ALA A 176 -1.67 6.13 17.13
CA ALA A 176 -2.05 7.55 17.00
C ALA A 176 -0.92 8.51 17.33
N GLU A 177 -0.17 8.27 18.40
CA GLU A 177 0.96 9.09 18.80
C GLU A 177 2.16 9.07 17.83
N ASN A 178 2.27 8.02 17.00
CA ASN A 178 3.32 7.95 15.98
C ASN A 178 3.10 8.95 14.84
N LEU A 179 1.87 9.49 14.69
CA LEU A 179 1.57 10.49 13.68
C LEU A 179 2.31 11.81 13.90
N GLU A 180 2.72 12.15 15.13
CA GLU A 180 3.50 13.36 15.41
C GLU A 180 4.92 13.28 14.85
N ASN A 181 5.48 12.04 14.83
CA ASN A 181 6.81 11.75 14.31
C ASN A 181 6.76 10.59 13.31
N LEU A 182 5.87 10.71 12.31
CA LEU A 182 5.54 9.61 11.40
C LEU A 182 6.75 9.15 10.59
N GLU A 183 7.60 10.07 10.13
CA GLU A 183 8.84 9.72 9.41
C GLU A 183 9.73 8.82 10.25
N LYS A 184 10.00 9.22 11.50
CA LYS A 184 10.81 8.43 12.41
C LYS A 184 10.21 7.05 12.64
N SER A 185 8.90 6.99 12.82
CA SER A 185 8.18 5.72 13.07
C SER A 185 8.24 4.79 11.86
N ILE A 186 8.07 5.29 10.65
CA ILE A 186 8.22 4.51 9.41
C ILE A 186 9.68 4.08 9.22
N ASN A 187 10.64 4.95 9.53
CA ASN A 187 12.06 4.62 9.43
C ASN A 187 12.44 3.47 10.39
N ILE A 188 11.87 3.42 11.59
CA ILE A 188 12.06 2.29 12.52
C ILE A 188 11.58 0.98 11.91
N VAL A 189 10.46 0.98 11.14
CA VAL A 189 10.00 -0.22 10.44
C VAL A 189 11.03 -0.66 9.39
N PHE A 190 11.55 0.27 8.60
CA PHE A 190 12.58 -0.05 7.61
C PHE A 190 13.88 -0.57 8.26
N ASP A 191 14.22 -0.10 9.44
CA ASP A 191 15.43 -0.48 10.18
C ASP A 191 15.29 -1.89 10.83
N LEU A 192 14.15 -2.56 10.72
CA LEU A 192 13.97 -3.96 11.12
C LEU A 192 14.82 -4.94 10.29
N SER A 193 15.35 -4.52 9.15
CA SER A 193 16.31 -5.27 8.35
C SER A 193 17.68 -4.61 8.41
N GLU A 194 18.69 -5.39 8.72
CA GLU A 194 20.10 -4.97 8.64
C GLU A 194 20.65 -4.96 7.20
N LYS A 195 19.85 -5.39 6.22
CA LYS A 195 20.28 -5.46 4.83
C LYS A 195 20.41 -4.07 4.24
N SER A 196 21.62 -3.69 3.87
CA SER A 196 21.84 -2.54 3.01
C SER A 196 21.33 -2.85 1.59
N TYR A 197 20.50 -1.97 1.05
CA TYR A 197 19.98 -2.07 -0.31
C TYR A 197 19.97 -0.67 -0.94
N SER A 198 20.27 -0.64 -2.24
CA SER A 198 20.08 0.57 -3.04
C SER A 198 19.43 0.16 -4.35
N MET A 199 18.20 0.60 -4.55
CA MET A 199 17.44 0.40 -5.79
C MET A 199 18.03 1.28 -6.88
N ILE A 200 18.36 0.68 -8.01
CA ILE A 200 18.75 1.46 -9.19
C ILE A 200 17.51 1.97 -9.91
N ASP A 201 17.68 3.02 -10.72
CA ASP A 201 16.56 3.69 -11.39
C ASP A 201 15.74 2.74 -12.27
N ASP A 202 16.39 1.80 -12.97
CA ASP A 202 15.71 0.80 -13.79
C ASP A 202 14.82 -0.14 -12.96
N GLU A 203 15.30 -0.59 -11.80
CA GLU A 203 14.50 -1.42 -10.89
C GLU A 203 13.29 -0.66 -10.35
N LYS A 204 13.51 0.60 -9.96
CA LYS A 204 12.45 1.50 -9.50
C LYS A 204 11.42 1.76 -10.60
N ASN A 205 11.86 2.11 -11.80
CA ASN A 205 11.00 2.36 -12.93
C ASN A 205 10.19 1.11 -13.34
N ASN A 206 10.81 -0.06 -13.34
CA ASN A 206 10.12 -1.32 -13.59
C ASN A 206 9.05 -1.59 -12.55
N LEU A 207 9.37 -1.37 -11.27
CA LEU A 207 8.42 -1.54 -10.16
C LEU A 207 7.22 -0.58 -10.32
N ILE A 208 7.47 0.71 -10.53
CA ILE A 208 6.44 1.73 -10.73
C ILE A 208 5.59 1.42 -11.95
N LYS A 209 6.21 1.04 -13.07
CA LYS A 209 5.49 0.68 -14.30
C LYS A 209 4.59 -0.53 -14.09
N THR A 210 5.06 -1.57 -13.40
CA THR A 210 4.25 -2.75 -13.06
C THR A 210 3.05 -2.36 -12.20
N LEU A 211 3.25 -1.46 -11.24
CA LEU A 211 2.21 -1.06 -10.30
C LEU A 211 1.19 -0.08 -10.89
N ILE A 212 1.63 0.87 -11.71
CA ILE A 212 0.79 1.96 -12.24
C ILE A 212 0.42 1.74 -13.72
N GLY A 213 1.10 0.80 -14.41
CA GLY A 213 0.91 0.52 -15.83
C GLY A 213 -0.44 -0.08 -16.21
N ASP A 214 -0.61 -0.41 -17.52
CA ASP A 214 -1.88 -0.85 -18.11
C ASP A 214 -2.49 -2.13 -17.53
N ASN A 215 -1.70 -2.92 -16.82
CA ASN A 215 -2.15 -4.15 -16.15
C ASN A 215 -2.92 -3.88 -14.83
N LEU A 216 -2.83 -2.67 -14.30
CA LEU A 216 -3.62 -2.22 -13.17
C LEU A 216 -4.91 -1.60 -13.70
N LYS A 217 -6.01 -2.35 -13.64
CA LYS A 217 -7.32 -1.74 -13.59
C LYS A 217 -7.46 -1.09 -12.21
N SER A 218 -6.72 0.01 -12.01
CA SER A 218 -6.93 0.85 -10.86
C SER A 218 -8.31 1.45 -10.96
N PRO A 219 -9.14 1.39 -9.92
CA PRO A 219 -10.34 2.21 -9.85
C PRO A 219 -10.02 3.70 -10.07
N PHE A 220 -8.76 4.08 -9.92
CA PHE A 220 -8.25 5.42 -10.19
C PHE A 220 -8.20 5.80 -11.67
N LYS A 221 -8.06 4.87 -12.64
CA LYS A 221 -8.19 5.24 -14.06
C LYS A 221 -9.59 5.78 -14.38
N ASP A 222 -10.60 5.21 -13.74
CA ASP A 222 -11.98 5.67 -13.93
C ASP A 222 -12.23 6.97 -13.14
N ILE A 223 -11.64 7.11 -11.96
CA ILE A 223 -11.75 8.32 -11.11
C ILE A 223 -10.95 9.49 -11.69
N LEU A 224 -9.77 9.26 -12.25
CA LEU A 224 -9.02 10.30 -12.98
C LEU A 224 -9.79 10.79 -14.19
N LYS A 225 -10.44 9.91 -14.95
CA LYS A 225 -11.35 10.32 -16.03
C LYS A 225 -12.53 11.15 -15.53
N TYR A 226 -13.08 10.80 -14.35
CA TYR A 226 -14.13 11.62 -13.72
C TYR A 226 -13.59 12.95 -13.20
N GLY A 227 -12.36 12.98 -12.67
CA GLY A 227 -11.68 14.20 -12.22
C GLY A 227 -11.34 15.16 -13.37
N GLU A 228 -10.83 14.63 -14.48
CA GLU A 228 -10.57 15.40 -15.71
C GLU A 228 -11.89 15.93 -16.31
N HIS A 229 -12.93 15.13 -16.37
CA HIS A 229 -14.26 15.58 -16.84
C HIS A 229 -14.88 16.63 -15.92
N HIS A 230 -14.65 16.56 -14.61
CA HIS A 230 -15.14 17.59 -13.68
C HIS A 230 -14.34 18.89 -13.78
N GLN A 231 -13.03 18.82 -14.05
CA GLN A 231 -12.23 20.01 -14.32
C GLN A 231 -12.61 20.66 -15.65
N GLU A 232 -12.80 19.87 -16.71
CA GLU A 232 -13.31 20.40 -18.00
C GLU A 232 -14.72 21.02 -17.86
N MET A 233 -15.62 20.42 -17.07
CA MET A 233 -16.95 21.01 -16.84
C MET A 233 -16.89 22.28 -16.00
N GLN A 234 -15.95 22.42 -15.07
CA GLN A 234 -15.77 23.66 -14.31
C GLN A 234 -15.11 24.75 -15.19
N PHE A 235 -14.14 24.39 -16.04
CA PHE A 235 -13.56 25.32 -17.01
C PHE A 235 -14.61 25.85 -18.00
N ASN A 236 -15.45 24.97 -18.53
CA ASN A 236 -16.52 25.37 -19.46
C ASN A 236 -17.61 26.23 -18.80
N LYS A 237 -17.89 26.07 -17.50
CA LYS A 237 -18.80 26.96 -16.77
C LYS A 237 -18.21 28.34 -16.53
N THR A 238 -16.91 28.47 -16.38
CA THR A 238 -16.23 29.76 -16.14
C THR A 238 -16.09 30.55 -17.45
N GLN A 239 -16.07 29.90 -18.60
CA GLN A 239 -16.04 30.57 -19.92
C GLN A 239 -17.41 31.06 -20.42
N LEU A 240 -18.51 30.67 -19.78
CA LEU A 240 -19.87 31.11 -20.15
C LEU A 240 -20.36 32.33 -19.36
N ILE A 241 -19.50 32.99 -18.58
CA ILE A 241 -19.85 34.18 -17.75
C ILE A 241 -19.04 35.43 -18.18
N TYR A 242 -18.59 35.49 -19.45
CA TYR A 242 -18.07 36.71 -20.04
C TYR A 242 -18.74 37.01 -21.37
#